data_7f901a95325d0dad2f4c1d7a76b5eac0
#
_entry.id   7f901a95325d0dad2f4c1d7a76b5eac0
#
_cell.length_a   1.000
_cell.length_b   1.000
_cell.length_c   1.000
_cell.angle_alpha   90.00
_cell.angle_beta   90.00
_cell.angle_gamma   90.00
#
_symmetry.space_group_name_H-M   'P 1'
#
loop_
_entity.id
_entity.type
_entity.pdbx_description
1 polymer ?
#
loop_
_entity_poly.entity_id
_entity_poly.type
_entity_poly.pdbx_seq_one_letter_code
_entity_poly.pdbx_strand_id
1 'polypeptide(L)'
;MKILVPCKRVPNPDLKLKVANGSVDLAGTTWQVNPFDEYAVEAALRLTEKGKGGERVGEVVVVSIGPKDTSAQLKQLLAMGANRAILVAGDDSALDSDLVARILRAVVAAEKPDLVITGKQAVDGDDNQVGQILAASLGWPQATFLASILLAADGKSATVTREVDAGVEERRVRLPAIMTVDLRIIGKKAVRNEALAPATAEWEDTQRLASLKGIMAAKKKELREITVESLGVTGGILVKTLRHEAPPARKAGVKVASVEELVAKLHNEAKVI
;
A
#
# COMPACT_ATOMS: atom_id res chain seq x y z
N MET A 1 -3.66 19.37 6.07
CA MET A 1 -2.83 18.42 5.27
C MET A 1 -3.75 17.52 4.48
N LYS A 2 -3.43 17.33 3.20
CA LYS A 2 -4.09 16.37 2.30
C LYS A 2 -3.14 15.21 2.01
N ILE A 3 -3.58 13.98 2.25
CA ILE A 3 -2.81 12.76 1.97
C ILE A 3 -3.53 11.97 0.89
N LEU A 4 -2.83 11.65 -0.19
CA LEU A 4 -3.31 10.77 -1.25
C LEU A 4 -2.79 9.35 -0.99
N VAL A 5 -3.69 8.37 -1.03
CA VAL A 5 -3.33 6.96 -0.82
C VAL A 5 -3.77 6.15 -2.04
N PRO A 6 -2.84 5.84 -2.95
CA PRO A 6 -3.08 4.85 -4.00
C PRO A 6 -3.31 3.46 -3.40
N CYS A 7 -4.36 2.80 -3.87
CA CYS A 7 -4.74 1.47 -3.41
C CYS A 7 -5.05 0.57 -4.60
N LYS A 8 -4.56 -0.67 -4.57
CA LYS A 8 -4.80 -1.67 -5.60
C LYS A 8 -5.83 -2.69 -5.12
N ARG A 9 -6.74 -3.11 -5.97
CA ARG A 9 -7.46 -4.37 -5.74
C ARG A 9 -6.58 -5.54 -6.12
N VAL A 10 -6.58 -6.59 -5.36
CA VAL A 10 -5.83 -7.81 -5.61
C VAL A 10 -6.73 -9.03 -5.49
N PRO A 11 -6.44 -10.14 -6.19
CA PRO A 11 -7.08 -11.40 -5.91
C PRO A 11 -6.86 -11.80 -4.46
N ASN A 12 -7.84 -12.40 -3.81
CA ASN A 12 -7.68 -12.86 -2.43
C ASN A 12 -6.49 -13.83 -2.34
N PRO A 13 -5.41 -13.52 -1.61
CA PRO A 13 -4.21 -14.34 -1.52
C PRO A 13 -4.44 -15.69 -0.81
N ASP A 14 -5.53 -15.84 -0.05
CA ASP A 14 -5.89 -17.09 0.60
C ASP A 14 -6.46 -18.13 -0.38
N LEU A 15 -6.83 -17.70 -1.58
CA LEU A 15 -7.33 -18.58 -2.62
C LEU A 15 -6.18 -19.22 -3.40
N LYS A 16 -6.27 -20.52 -3.60
CA LYS A 16 -5.32 -21.24 -4.45
C LYS A 16 -5.59 -20.94 -5.92
N LEU A 17 -4.89 -19.96 -6.45
CA LEU A 17 -4.95 -19.64 -7.88
C LEU A 17 -4.32 -20.74 -8.72
N LYS A 18 -4.87 -20.97 -9.91
CA LYS A 18 -4.35 -21.91 -10.89
C LYS A 18 -3.71 -21.17 -12.05
N VAL A 19 -2.71 -21.78 -12.65
CA VAL A 19 -2.13 -21.32 -13.91
C VAL A 19 -2.59 -22.28 -15.00
N ALA A 20 -3.25 -21.74 -16.02
CA ALA A 20 -3.72 -22.49 -17.17
C ALA A 20 -3.34 -21.73 -18.45
N ASN A 21 -2.81 -22.45 -19.45
CA ASN A 21 -2.43 -21.86 -20.74
C ASN A 21 -1.49 -20.64 -20.63
N GLY A 22 -0.59 -20.64 -19.65
CA GLY A 22 0.36 -19.55 -19.43
C GLY A 22 -0.24 -18.30 -18.79
N SER A 23 -1.46 -18.37 -18.27
CA SER A 23 -2.14 -17.26 -17.56
C SER A 23 -2.67 -17.71 -16.21
N VAL A 24 -2.77 -16.79 -15.27
CA VAL A 24 -3.44 -17.03 -13.99
C VAL A 24 -4.95 -17.08 -14.23
N ASP A 25 -5.60 -18.14 -13.77
CA ASP A 25 -7.06 -18.27 -13.82
C ASP A 25 -7.67 -17.49 -12.65
N LEU A 26 -8.35 -16.41 -12.95
CA LEU A 26 -9.03 -15.54 -12.00
C LEU A 26 -10.55 -15.79 -11.94
N ALA A 27 -11.05 -16.80 -12.64
CA ALA A 27 -12.50 -17.12 -12.64
C ALA A 27 -12.97 -17.50 -11.23
N GLY A 28 -14.02 -16.85 -10.76
CA GLY A 28 -14.56 -17.07 -9.41
C GLY A 28 -13.73 -16.52 -8.26
N THR A 29 -12.65 -15.77 -8.54
CA THR A 29 -11.85 -15.11 -7.52
C THR A 29 -12.64 -14.00 -6.81
N THR A 30 -12.48 -13.92 -5.50
CA THR A 30 -12.90 -12.75 -4.73
C THR A 30 -11.76 -11.71 -4.72
N TRP A 31 -12.14 -10.45 -4.79
CA TRP A 31 -11.22 -9.34 -4.81
C TRP A 31 -11.22 -8.60 -3.48
N GLN A 32 -10.04 -8.19 -3.04
CA GLN A 32 -9.87 -7.40 -1.81
C GLN A 32 -8.93 -6.21 -2.04
N VAL A 33 -8.87 -5.31 -1.08
CA VAL A 33 -7.83 -4.27 -1.04
C VAL A 33 -6.50 -4.94 -0.78
N ASN A 34 -5.45 -4.51 -1.45
CA ASN A 34 -4.10 -4.95 -1.13
C ASN A 34 -3.78 -4.67 0.36
N PRO A 35 -3.37 -5.67 1.16
CA PRO A 35 -3.12 -5.49 2.60
C PRO A 35 -2.16 -4.36 2.93
N PHE A 36 -1.09 -4.19 2.16
CA PHE A 36 -0.14 -3.09 2.40
C PHE A 36 -0.78 -1.70 2.17
N ASP A 37 -1.80 -1.61 1.31
CA ASP A 37 -2.50 -0.35 1.07
C ASP A 37 -3.49 -0.04 2.18
N GLU A 38 -4.09 -1.06 2.82
CA GLU A 38 -4.90 -0.87 4.03
C GLU A 38 -4.06 -0.27 5.16
N TYR A 39 -2.79 -0.71 5.31
CA TYR A 39 -1.86 -0.12 6.26
C TYR A 39 -1.45 1.31 5.88
N ALA A 40 -1.33 1.60 4.59
CA ALA A 40 -1.08 2.95 4.11
C ALA A 40 -2.25 3.89 4.44
N VAL A 41 -3.49 3.43 4.27
CA VAL A 41 -4.70 4.18 4.67
C VAL A 41 -4.72 4.39 6.18
N GLU A 42 -4.44 3.38 7.00
CA GLU A 42 -4.36 3.52 8.45
C GLU A 42 -3.31 4.55 8.86
N ALA A 43 -2.12 4.52 8.27
CA ALA A 43 -1.07 5.51 8.53
C ALA A 43 -1.54 6.93 8.17
N ALA A 44 -2.18 7.12 7.02
CA ALA A 44 -2.73 8.41 6.62
C ALA A 44 -3.81 8.92 7.58
N LEU A 45 -4.67 8.04 8.07
CA LEU A 45 -5.69 8.37 9.06
C LEU A 45 -5.06 8.82 10.39
N ARG A 46 -4.05 8.09 10.89
CA ARG A 46 -3.33 8.46 12.13
C ARG A 46 -2.63 9.81 12.01
N LEU A 47 -2.06 10.15 10.85
CA LEU A 47 -1.42 11.45 10.62
C LEU A 47 -2.41 12.62 10.58
N THR A 48 -3.69 12.37 10.36
CA THR A 48 -4.73 13.40 10.22
C THR A 48 -5.68 13.48 11.40
N GLU A 49 -5.50 12.69 12.45
CA GLU A 49 -6.37 12.65 13.65
C GLU A 49 -5.66 13.22 14.89
N LYS A 50 -6.42 13.90 15.76
CA LYS A 50 -5.96 14.37 17.07
C LYS A 50 -5.89 13.23 18.09
N GLY A 51 -4.97 12.27 17.86
CA GLY A 51 -4.86 11.06 18.66
C GLY A 51 -5.98 10.03 18.36
N LYS A 52 -5.95 8.91 19.09
CA LYS A 52 -6.88 7.78 18.92
C LYS A 52 -8.34 8.21 19.14
N GLY A 53 -9.17 8.04 18.12
CA GLY A 53 -10.58 8.40 18.18
C GLY A 53 -10.86 9.90 18.22
N GLY A 54 -9.83 10.73 18.04
CA GLY A 54 -9.95 12.19 18.02
C GLY A 54 -10.53 12.74 16.71
N GLU A 55 -10.75 14.05 16.71
CA GLU A 55 -11.20 14.78 15.53
C GLU A 55 -10.19 14.65 14.39
N ARG A 56 -10.69 14.47 13.17
CA ARG A 56 -9.87 14.52 11.95
C ARG A 56 -9.71 15.97 11.49
N VAL A 57 -8.46 16.39 11.30
CA VAL A 57 -8.10 17.75 10.88
C VAL A 57 -7.60 17.80 9.44
N GLY A 58 -7.25 16.65 8.86
CA GLY A 58 -6.77 16.55 7.49
C GLY A 58 -7.75 15.84 6.56
N GLU A 59 -7.37 15.75 5.29
CA GLU A 59 -8.10 15.04 4.27
C GLU A 59 -7.29 13.81 3.81
N VAL A 60 -7.93 12.63 3.81
CA VAL A 60 -7.39 11.39 3.24
C VAL A 60 -8.20 11.03 2.01
N VAL A 61 -7.53 11.04 0.86
CA VAL A 61 -8.12 10.70 -0.44
C VAL A 61 -7.55 9.36 -0.89
N VAL A 62 -8.41 8.38 -1.12
CA VAL A 62 -7.98 7.08 -1.69
C VAL A 62 -8.21 7.09 -3.19
N VAL A 63 -7.27 6.52 -3.94
CA VAL A 63 -7.40 6.40 -5.40
C VAL A 63 -7.08 4.97 -5.83
N SER A 64 -7.86 4.44 -6.74
CA SER A 64 -7.59 3.15 -7.39
C SER A 64 -7.72 3.28 -8.90
N ILE A 65 -6.96 2.47 -9.61
CA ILE A 65 -7.05 2.34 -11.07
C ILE A 65 -7.55 0.92 -11.33
N GLY A 66 -8.63 0.78 -12.08
CA GLY A 66 -9.18 -0.54 -12.35
C GLY A 66 -10.60 -0.47 -12.94
N PRO A 67 -11.22 -1.62 -13.17
CA PRO A 67 -12.59 -1.69 -13.68
C PRO A 67 -13.60 -1.21 -12.63
N LYS A 68 -14.83 -0.97 -13.07
CA LYS A 68 -15.91 -0.36 -12.26
C LYS A 68 -16.20 -1.07 -10.94
N ASP A 69 -16.06 -2.38 -10.88
CA ASP A 69 -16.27 -3.17 -9.66
C ASP A 69 -15.23 -2.92 -8.57
N THR A 70 -14.06 -2.32 -8.90
CA THR A 70 -13.09 -1.79 -7.92
C THR A 70 -13.71 -0.78 -6.95
N SER A 71 -14.85 -0.20 -7.30
CA SER A 71 -15.62 0.67 -6.40
C SER A 71 -16.00 -0.02 -5.07
N ALA A 72 -16.09 -1.34 -5.04
CA ALA A 72 -16.37 -2.08 -3.81
C ALA A 72 -15.22 -1.95 -2.79
N GLN A 73 -13.98 -2.08 -3.24
CA GLN A 73 -12.77 -1.91 -2.41
C GLN A 73 -12.63 -0.46 -1.94
N LEU A 74 -12.90 0.51 -2.81
CA LEU A 74 -12.89 1.92 -2.42
C LEU A 74 -13.95 2.24 -1.36
N LYS A 75 -15.15 1.65 -1.44
CA LYS A 75 -16.18 1.80 -0.41
C LYS A 75 -15.74 1.22 0.94
N GLN A 76 -14.99 0.12 0.95
CA GLN A 76 -14.38 -0.42 2.17
C GLN A 76 -13.43 0.59 2.80
N LEU A 77 -12.55 1.23 2.02
CA LEU A 77 -11.60 2.24 2.50
C LEU A 77 -12.32 3.52 2.98
N LEU A 78 -13.40 3.92 2.31
CA LEU A 78 -14.27 5.00 2.80
C LEU A 78 -14.90 4.65 4.15
N ALA A 79 -15.28 3.39 4.36
CA ALA A 79 -15.82 2.90 5.63
C ALA A 79 -14.77 2.80 6.73
N MET A 80 -13.52 2.53 6.41
CA MET A 80 -12.38 2.64 7.33
C MET A 80 -12.15 4.08 7.80
N GLY A 81 -12.50 5.06 6.97
CA GLY A 81 -12.38 6.44 7.39
C GLY A 81 -11.89 7.43 6.33
N ALA A 82 -11.43 7.01 5.16
CA ALA A 82 -11.06 7.94 4.09
C ALA A 82 -12.18 8.96 3.81
N ASN A 83 -11.81 10.19 3.44
CA ASN A 83 -12.76 11.28 3.25
C ASN A 83 -13.54 11.13 1.94
N ARG A 84 -12.84 10.82 0.85
CA ARG A 84 -13.40 10.58 -0.47
C ARG A 84 -12.53 9.62 -1.27
N ALA A 85 -13.06 9.15 -2.38
CA ALA A 85 -12.40 8.18 -3.24
C ALA A 85 -12.40 8.63 -4.70
N ILE A 86 -11.38 8.21 -5.44
CA ILE A 86 -11.27 8.40 -6.89
C ILE A 86 -11.07 7.01 -7.52
N LEU A 87 -11.92 6.67 -8.47
CA LEU A 87 -11.73 5.53 -9.34
C LEU A 87 -11.31 6.02 -10.72
N VAL A 88 -10.10 5.69 -11.12
CA VAL A 88 -9.68 5.86 -12.51
C VAL A 88 -10.05 4.60 -13.27
N ALA A 89 -10.99 4.72 -14.21
CA ALA A 89 -11.45 3.58 -14.99
C ALA A 89 -10.33 3.03 -15.87
N GLY A 90 -10.06 1.74 -15.76
CA GLY A 90 -9.02 1.03 -16.49
C GLY A 90 -9.22 -0.48 -16.45
N ASP A 91 -8.47 -1.20 -17.25
CA ASP A 91 -8.43 -2.67 -17.27
C ASP A 91 -7.16 -3.13 -16.56
N ASP A 92 -7.29 -3.96 -15.53
CA ASP A 92 -6.16 -4.49 -14.74
C ASP A 92 -5.11 -5.17 -15.63
N SER A 93 -5.54 -5.84 -16.71
CA SER A 93 -4.66 -6.53 -17.66
C SER A 93 -3.85 -5.60 -18.57
N ALA A 94 -4.25 -4.33 -18.65
CA ALA A 94 -3.63 -3.30 -19.48
C ALA A 94 -2.78 -2.32 -18.67
N LEU A 95 -2.43 -2.66 -17.44
CA LEU A 95 -1.63 -1.85 -16.52
C LEU A 95 -0.26 -2.47 -16.27
N ASP A 96 0.75 -1.63 -16.23
CA ASP A 96 2.07 -1.93 -15.65
C ASP A 96 2.46 -0.83 -14.66
N SER A 97 3.57 -1.02 -13.95
CA SER A 97 4.00 -0.08 -12.92
C SER A 97 4.29 1.32 -13.47
N ASP A 98 4.75 1.45 -14.72
CA ASP A 98 5.02 2.74 -15.36
C ASP A 98 3.72 3.48 -15.72
N LEU A 99 2.77 2.81 -16.37
CA LEU A 99 1.49 3.41 -16.73
C LEU A 99 0.72 3.83 -15.46
N VAL A 100 0.70 2.99 -14.42
CA VAL A 100 0.10 3.33 -13.12
C VAL A 100 0.77 4.57 -12.53
N ALA A 101 2.10 4.67 -12.54
CA ALA A 101 2.79 5.84 -12.03
C ALA A 101 2.48 7.12 -12.84
N ARG A 102 2.36 7.03 -14.17
CA ARG A 102 1.95 8.18 -15.02
C ARG A 102 0.52 8.63 -14.72
N ILE A 103 -0.40 7.72 -14.54
CA ILE A 103 -1.78 8.02 -14.15
C ILE A 103 -1.79 8.68 -12.76
N LEU A 104 -1.10 8.11 -11.78
CA LEU A 104 -1.00 8.68 -10.43
C LEU A 104 -0.34 10.06 -10.42
N ARG A 105 0.66 10.30 -11.27
CA ARG A 105 1.26 11.63 -11.45
C ARG A 105 0.22 12.66 -11.89
N ALA A 106 -0.65 12.33 -12.82
CA ALA A 106 -1.73 13.21 -13.25
C ALA A 106 -2.76 13.44 -12.14
N VAL A 107 -3.10 12.41 -11.36
CA VAL A 107 -3.96 12.56 -10.18
C VAL A 107 -3.30 13.46 -9.13
N VAL A 108 -1.99 13.31 -8.85
CA VAL A 108 -1.24 14.16 -7.93
C VAL A 108 -1.27 15.62 -8.40
N ALA A 109 -1.11 15.87 -9.69
CA ALA A 109 -1.17 17.23 -10.26
C ALA A 109 -2.56 17.87 -10.08
N ALA A 110 -3.63 17.08 -10.21
CA ALA A 110 -5.01 17.55 -10.00
C ALA A 110 -5.36 17.74 -8.52
N GLU A 111 -4.97 16.78 -7.67
CA GLU A 111 -5.33 16.76 -6.25
C GLU A 111 -4.42 17.61 -5.36
N LYS A 112 -3.17 17.83 -5.77
CA LYS A 112 -2.15 18.60 -5.04
C LYS A 112 -2.02 18.18 -3.57
N PRO A 113 -1.74 16.89 -3.29
CA PRO A 113 -1.57 16.41 -1.93
C PRO A 113 -0.26 16.92 -1.33
N ASP A 114 -0.22 17.04 -0.01
CA ASP A 114 1.01 17.33 0.74
C ASP A 114 1.89 16.10 0.91
N LEU A 115 1.29 14.90 0.80
CA LEU A 115 1.95 13.62 0.99
C LEU A 115 1.23 12.53 0.20
N VAL A 116 1.98 11.62 -0.40
CA VAL A 116 1.44 10.38 -0.96
C VAL A 116 1.98 9.20 -0.15
N ILE A 117 1.09 8.33 0.33
CA ILE A 117 1.46 7.12 1.06
C ILE A 117 0.90 5.92 0.31
N THR A 118 1.74 4.94 -0.04
CA THR A 118 1.33 3.67 -0.67
C THR A 118 1.75 2.49 0.19
N GLY A 119 1.15 1.34 0.01
CA GLY A 119 1.78 0.09 0.42
C GLY A 119 3.14 -0.08 -0.27
N LYS A 120 4.06 -0.82 0.34
CA LYS A 120 5.38 -1.05 -0.25
C LYS A 120 5.29 -1.82 -1.58
N GLN A 121 4.31 -2.69 -1.71
CA GLN A 121 4.08 -3.53 -2.88
C GLN A 121 2.64 -4.07 -2.91
N ALA A 122 2.22 -4.63 -4.03
CA ALA A 122 0.97 -5.39 -4.13
C ALA A 122 1.29 -6.88 -4.01
N VAL A 123 0.47 -7.63 -3.25
CA VAL A 123 0.72 -9.06 -2.95
C VAL A 123 0.51 -9.99 -4.14
N ASP A 124 -0.03 -9.50 -5.25
CA ASP A 124 -0.27 -10.24 -6.48
C ASP A 124 0.91 -10.20 -7.47
N GLY A 125 1.75 -9.16 -7.43
CA GLY A 125 2.85 -9.00 -8.37
C GLY A 125 4.22 -8.79 -7.72
N ASP A 126 4.25 -8.28 -6.48
CA ASP A 126 5.46 -7.98 -5.71
C ASP A 126 6.48 -7.06 -6.41
N ASP A 127 6.05 -6.29 -7.41
CA ASP A 127 6.94 -5.46 -8.25
C ASP A 127 7.65 -4.36 -7.45
N ASN A 128 6.99 -3.77 -6.45
CA ASN A 128 7.54 -2.71 -5.60
C ASN A 128 8.16 -1.54 -6.39
N GLN A 129 7.50 -1.04 -7.42
CA GLN A 129 8.06 -0.04 -8.34
C GLN A 129 7.27 1.27 -8.39
N VAL A 130 5.94 1.22 -8.25
CA VAL A 130 5.04 2.35 -8.51
C VAL A 130 5.41 3.59 -7.69
N GLY A 131 5.64 3.45 -6.38
CA GLY A 131 5.99 4.56 -5.51
C GLY A 131 7.28 5.25 -5.93
N GLN A 132 8.30 4.48 -6.26
CA GLN A 132 9.62 4.96 -6.67
C GLN A 132 9.58 5.64 -8.04
N ILE A 133 8.87 5.07 -9.02
CA ILE A 133 8.69 5.67 -10.35
C ILE A 133 7.91 6.98 -10.22
N LEU A 134 6.84 7.00 -9.41
CA LEU A 134 6.06 8.19 -9.16
C LEU A 134 6.91 9.30 -8.54
N ALA A 135 7.71 9.00 -7.52
CA ALA A 135 8.62 9.94 -6.87
C ALA A 135 9.61 10.55 -7.87
N ALA A 136 10.26 9.71 -8.66
CA ALA A 136 11.20 10.14 -9.69
C ALA A 136 10.52 11.04 -10.75
N SER A 137 9.32 10.67 -11.19
CA SER A 137 8.56 11.41 -12.21
C SER A 137 8.07 12.77 -11.72
N LEU A 138 7.86 12.95 -10.42
CA LEU A 138 7.47 14.20 -9.78
C LEU A 138 8.68 15.03 -9.32
N GLY A 139 9.88 14.47 -9.28
CA GLY A 139 11.04 15.09 -8.65
C GLY A 139 10.89 15.26 -7.13
N TRP A 140 10.06 14.42 -6.51
CA TRP A 140 9.80 14.46 -5.07
C TRP A 140 10.73 13.53 -4.30
N PRO A 141 11.08 13.90 -3.06
CA PRO A 141 11.73 12.97 -2.13
C PRO A 141 10.91 11.70 -1.96
N GLN A 142 11.60 10.58 -1.74
CA GLN A 142 10.96 9.31 -1.40
C GLN A 142 11.55 8.69 -0.15
N ALA A 143 10.72 7.92 0.57
CA ALA A 143 11.15 7.06 1.65
C ALA A 143 10.36 5.74 1.57
N THR A 144 11.07 4.62 1.60
CA THR A 144 10.50 3.31 1.25
C THR A 144 10.58 2.31 2.40
N PHE A 145 9.63 1.35 2.43
CA PHE A 145 9.55 0.28 3.43
C PHE A 145 9.42 0.79 4.87
N LEU A 146 8.66 1.86 5.07
CA LEU A 146 8.62 2.53 6.35
C LEU A 146 7.94 1.70 7.43
N ALA A 147 8.61 1.64 8.57
CA ALA A 147 8.11 1.08 9.82
C ALA A 147 7.57 2.17 10.76
N SER A 148 7.99 3.43 10.59
CA SER A 148 7.43 4.56 11.34
C SER A 148 7.45 5.88 10.55
N ILE A 149 6.53 6.80 10.92
CA ILE A 149 6.45 8.16 10.40
C ILE A 149 6.15 9.11 11.55
N LEU A 150 7.09 10.00 11.85
CA LEU A 150 6.90 11.12 12.75
C LEU A 150 6.87 12.41 11.94
N LEU A 151 5.67 12.95 11.72
CA LEU A 151 5.47 14.20 11.02
C LEU A 151 5.78 15.37 11.94
N ALA A 152 6.69 16.25 11.54
CA ALA A 152 7.04 17.44 12.30
C ALA A 152 5.86 18.39 12.46
N ALA A 153 5.81 19.15 13.57
CA ALA A 153 4.73 20.06 13.90
C ALA A 153 4.47 21.16 12.86
N ASP A 154 5.51 21.55 12.11
CA ASP A 154 5.41 22.53 11.02
C ASP A 154 4.83 21.96 9.71
N GLY A 155 4.62 20.64 9.66
CA GLY A 155 4.10 19.93 8.49
C GLY A 155 5.03 19.93 7.27
N LYS A 156 6.31 20.34 7.41
CA LYS A 156 7.24 20.48 6.27
C LYS A 156 8.23 19.33 6.12
N SER A 157 8.34 18.48 7.12
CA SER A 157 9.21 17.30 7.10
C SER A 157 8.68 16.19 7.97
N ALA A 158 9.19 14.98 7.75
CA ALA A 158 8.95 13.84 8.62
C ALA A 158 10.26 13.13 8.94
N THR A 159 10.40 12.63 10.17
CA THR A 159 11.39 11.62 10.54
C THR A 159 10.76 10.26 10.34
N VAL A 160 11.44 9.40 9.59
CA VAL A 160 10.92 8.08 9.21
C VAL A 160 11.94 7.01 9.51
N THR A 161 11.48 5.81 9.86
CA THR A 161 12.37 4.66 10.06
C THR A 161 11.98 3.50 9.17
N ARG A 162 12.96 2.70 8.79
CA ARG A 162 12.77 1.41 8.12
C ARG A 162 13.73 0.37 8.68
N GLU A 163 13.35 -0.88 8.64
CA GLU A 163 14.25 -1.99 8.96
C GLU A 163 15.07 -2.36 7.73
N VAL A 164 16.35 -2.62 7.94
CA VAL A 164 17.32 -3.09 6.96
C VAL A 164 18.10 -4.25 7.59
N ASP A 165 18.84 -5.03 6.78
CA ASP A 165 19.55 -6.22 7.28
C ASP A 165 20.49 -5.93 8.45
N ALA A 166 21.09 -4.74 8.49
CA ALA A 166 22.03 -4.32 9.52
C ALA A 166 21.36 -3.62 10.74
N GLY A 167 20.02 -3.49 10.76
CA GLY A 167 19.31 -2.83 11.85
C GLY A 167 18.21 -1.88 11.41
N VAL A 168 18.12 -0.71 12.03
CA VAL A 168 17.12 0.32 11.72
C VAL A 168 17.79 1.54 11.13
N GLU A 169 17.28 1.99 10.00
CA GLU A 169 17.71 3.23 9.36
C GLU A 169 16.69 4.34 9.66
N GLU A 170 17.17 5.49 10.15
CA GLU A 170 16.37 6.69 10.34
C GLU A 170 16.73 7.74 9.29
N ARG A 171 15.73 8.38 8.71
CA ARG A 171 15.86 9.42 7.69
C ARG A 171 14.94 10.59 7.99
N ARG A 172 15.37 11.80 7.64
CA ARG A 172 14.52 12.99 7.59
C ARG A 172 14.17 13.30 6.14
N VAL A 173 12.88 13.41 5.86
CA VAL A 173 12.32 13.60 4.50
C VAL A 173 11.55 14.91 4.48
N ARG A 174 11.81 15.77 3.50
CA ARG A 174 11.04 17.01 3.26
C ARG A 174 9.74 16.67 2.54
N LEU A 175 8.68 17.42 2.80
CA LEU A 175 7.40 17.35 2.11
C LEU A 175 7.31 18.44 1.01
N PRO A 176 6.58 18.20 -0.08
CA PRO A 176 5.84 16.95 -0.37
C PRO A 176 6.76 15.76 -0.68
N ALA A 177 6.30 14.54 -0.42
CA ALA A 177 7.09 13.32 -0.59
C ALA A 177 6.20 12.13 -0.98
N ILE A 178 6.84 11.08 -1.48
CA ILE A 178 6.25 9.75 -1.65
C ILE A 178 6.80 8.83 -0.58
N MET A 179 5.90 8.16 0.15
CA MET A 179 6.26 7.21 1.19
C MET A 179 5.63 5.85 0.89
N THR A 180 6.42 4.77 0.99
CA THR A 180 5.88 3.42 0.93
C THR A 180 6.00 2.75 2.28
N VAL A 181 4.94 2.08 2.75
CA VAL A 181 4.88 1.55 4.12
C VAL A 181 4.91 0.03 4.15
N ASP A 182 5.58 -0.49 5.19
CA ASP A 182 5.60 -1.90 5.55
C ASP A 182 4.50 -2.22 6.58
N LEU A 183 4.29 -3.49 6.90
CA LEU A 183 3.33 -3.96 7.90
C LEU A 183 3.58 -3.35 9.29
N ARG A 184 4.81 -3.06 9.64
CA ARG A 184 5.21 -2.51 10.95
C ARG A 184 4.71 -1.10 11.21
N ILE A 185 4.25 -0.41 10.17
CA ILE A 185 3.68 0.95 10.26
C ILE A 185 2.46 1.02 11.18
N ILE A 186 1.78 -0.10 11.44
CA ILE A 186 0.62 -0.14 12.34
C ILE A 186 0.98 -0.25 13.82
N GLY A 187 2.25 -0.37 14.18
CA GLY A 187 2.68 -0.38 15.58
C GLY A 187 2.12 0.80 16.38
N LYS A 188 1.91 0.60 17.69
CA LYS A 188 1.20 1.56 18.57
C LYS A 188 1.73 2.99 18.52
N LYS A 189 3.03 3.16 18.34
CA LYS A 189 3.73 4.46 18.28
C LYS A 189 4.36 4.75 16.92
N ALA A 190 4.10 3.92 15.93
CA ALA A 190 4.77 3.98 14.65
C ALA A 190 4.42 5.26 13.84
N VAL A 191 3.19 5.76 13.97
CA VAL A 191 2.74 6.92 13.19
C VAL A 191 2.23 8.00 14.10
N ARG A 192 2.78 9.21 13.98
CA ARG A 192 2.36 10.37 14.76
C ARG A 192 2.58 11.67 13.99
N ASN A 193 1.64 12.59 14.15
CA ASN A 193 1.74 13.98 13.74
C ASN A 193 1.93 14.84 15.01
N GLU A 194 3.07 15.49 15.15
CA GLU A 194 3.42 16.26 16.34
C GLU A 194 2.50 17.45 16.59
N ALA A 195 1.89 18.01 15.53
CA ALA A 195 0.92 19.09 15.67
C ALA A 195 -0.44 18.63 16.20
N LEU A 196 -0.76 17.33 16.09
CA LEU A 196 -2.10 16.81 16.37
C LEU A 196 -2.15 15.87 17.56
N ALA A 197 -1.05 15.16 17.84
CA ALA A 197 -1.03 14.11 18.85
C ALA A 197 0.20 14.25 19.79
N PRO A 198 0.04 14.13 21.11
CA PRO A 198 1.14 14.21 22.05
C PRO A 198 2.09 13.01 21.90
N ALA A 199 3.31 13.12 22.42
CA ALA A 199 4.31 12.06 22.37
C ALA A 199 3.88 10.76 23.06
N THR A 200 2.92 10.84 23.97
CA THR A 200 2.32 9.71 24.71
C THR A 200 1.17 9.06 23.96
N ALA A 201 0.75 9.60 22.81
CA ALA A 201 -0.35 9.01 22.05
C ALA A 201 0.00 7.62 21.54
N GLU A 202 -0.90 6.69 21.77
CA GLU A 202 -0.80 5.31 21.29
C GLU A 202 -2.05 4.94 20.50
N TRP A 203 -1.84 4.18 19.43
CA TRP A 203 -2.88 3.61 18.58
C TRP A 203 -3.12 2.14 18.94
N GLU A 204 -4.12 1.50 18.34
CA GLU A 204 -4.18 0.04 18.34
C GLU A 204 -3.00 -0.53 17.54
N ASP A 205 -2.58 -1.74 17.89
CA ASP A 205 -1.50 -2.46 17.18
C ASP A 205 -2.05 -3.23 15.95
N THR A 206 -3.05 -2.64 15.31
CA THR A 206 -3.71 -3.19 14.12
C THR A 206 -4.25 -2.02 13.27
N GLN A 207 -4.50 -2.30 11.98
CA GLN A 207 -5.30 -1.37 11.19
C GLN A 207 -6.76 -1.41 11.67
N ARG A 208 -7.44 -0.28 11.57
CA ARG A 208 -8.87 -0.22 11.89
C ARG A 208 -9.70 -0.97 10.86
N LEU A 209 -10.71 -1.66 11.32
CA LEU A 209 -11.71 -2.29 10.47
C LEU A 209 -12.86 -1.32 10.19
N ALA A 210 -13.55 -1.54 9.06
CA ALA A 210 -14.77 -0.83 8.74
C ALA A 210 -15.86 -1.14 9.79
N SER A 211 -16.23 -0.15 10.59
CA SER A 211 -17.33 -0.28 11.56
C SER A 211 -18.69 -0.14 10.86
N LEU A 212 -19.76 -0.64 11.49
CA LEU A 212 -21.12 -0.47 10.97
C LEU A 212 -21.46 1.03 10.74
N LYS A 213 -21.06 1.91 11.67
CA LYS A 213 -21.20 3.35 11.52
C LYS A 213 -20.40 3.87 10.32
N GLY A 214 -19.17 3.37 10.13
CA GLY A 214 -18.32 3.71 9.00
C GLY A 214 -18.94 3.29 7.67
N ILE A 215 -19.51 2.08 7.59
CA ILE A 215 -20.19 1.58 6.39
C ILE A 215 -21.40 2.45 6.03
N MET A 216 -22.19 2.86 7.02
CA MET A 216 -23.33 3.77 6.81
C MET A 216 -22.86 5.16 6.35
N ALA A 217 -21.81 5.69 6.94
CA ALA A 217 -21.22 6.96 6.55
C ALA A 217 -20.62 6.94 5.14
N ALA A 218 -19.97 5.83 4.75
CA ALA A 218 -19.35 5.66 3.44
C ALA A 218 -20.35 5.81 2.28
N LYS A 219 -21.63 5.45 2.49
CA LYS A 219 -22.68 5.61 1.47
C LYS A 219 -22.92 7.07 1.05
N LYS A 220 -22.57 8.03 1.91
CA LYS A 220 -22.72 9.47 1.67
C LYS A 220 -21.45 10.16 1.21
N LYS A 221 -20.31 9.45 1.22
CA LYS A 221 -19.03 10.02 0.81
C LYS A 221 -18.89 10.01 -0.69
N GLU A 222 -18.17 11.00 -1.22
CA GLU A 222 -17.86 11.10 -2.64
C GLU A 222 -17.00 9.92 -3.09
N LEU A 223 -17.41 9.27 -4.18
CA LEU A 223 -16.62 8.37 -5.00
C LEU A 223 -16.72 8.90 -6.43
N ARG A 224 -15.66 9.57 -6.88
CA ARG A 224 -15.60 10.17 -8.22
C ARG A 224 -14.98 9.16 -9.19
N GLU A 225 -15.69 8.89 -10.27
CA GLU A 225 -15.16 8.09 -11.39
C GLU A 225 -14.62 9.04 -12.47
N ILE A 226 -13.42 8.77 -12.94
CA ILE A 226 -12.74 9.48 -14.02
C ILE A 226 -12.11 8.48 -14.98
N THR A 227 -11.71 8.91 -16.17
CA THR A 227 -11.02 8.04 -17.14
C THR A 227 -9.57 8.45 -17.30
N VAL A 228 -8.74 7.54 -17.82
CA VAL A 228 -7.32 7.81 -18.11
C VAL A 228 -7.18 8.96 -19.11
N GLU A 229 -8.07 8.99 -20.10
CA GLU A 229 -8.09 10.05 -21.14
C GLU A 229 -8.40 11.42 -20.52
N SER A 230 -9.32 11.50 -19.54
CA SER A 230 -9.65 12.75 -18.86
C SER A 230 -8.49 13.34 -18.06
N LEU A 231 -7.50 12.51 -17.73
CA LEU A 231 -6.25 12.92 -17.07
C LEU A 231 -5.16 13.35 -18.08
N GLY A 232 -5.42 13.24 -19.38
CA GLY A 232 -4.45 13.56 -20.43
C GLY A 232 -3.27 12.58 -20.50
N VAL A 233 -3.39 11.40 -19.92
CA VAL A 233 -2.34 10.37 -19.95
C VAL A 233 -2.42 9.64 -21.30
N THR A 234 -1.30 9.60 -22.00
CA THR A 234 -1.15 8.98 -23.32
C THR A 234 -0.13 7.84 -23.28
N GLY A 235 -0.17 6.97 -24.28
CA GLY A 235 0.71 5.80 -24.40
C GLY A 235 0.20 4.60 -23.60
N GLY A 236 0.77 3.44 -23.89
CA GLY A 236 0.44 2.15 -23.26
C GLY A 236 1.46 1.69 -22.21
N ILE A 237 1.41 0.42 -21.90
CA ILE A 237 2.35 -0.28 -21.04
C ILE A 237 3.74 -0.39 -21.70
N LEU A 238 4.79 -0.37 -20.89
CA LEU A 238 6.18 -0.59 -21.33
C LEU A 238 6.62 -2.04 -21.10
N VAL A 239 6.01 -2.74 -20.14
CA VAL A 239 6.33 -4.13 -19.79
C VAL A 239 5.12 -5.01 -19.99
N LYS A 240 5.29 -6.13 -20.68
CA LYS A 240 4.26 -7.13 -20.93
C LYS A 240 4.68 -8.47 -20.37
N THR A 241 3.86 -9.03 -19.48
CA THR A 241 4.03 -10.41 -19.02
C THR A 241 3.67 -11.36 -20.17
N LEU A 242 4.65 -12.17 -20.59
CA LEU A 242 4.46 -13.11 -21.70
C LEU A 242 3.81 -14.42 -21.24
N ARG A 243 4.16 -14.90 -20.03
CA ARG A 243 3.69 -16.18 -19.52
C ARG A 243 3.79 -16.23 -18.00
N HIS A 244 2.84 -16.90 -17.38
CA HIS A 244 2.90 -17.33 -15.98
C HIS A 244 3.12 -18.84 -15.93
N GLU A 245 3.90 -19.30 -14.95
CA GLU A 245 4.13 -20.73 -14.70
C GLU A 245 3.89 -21.01 -13.22
N ALA A 246 3.25 -22.13 -12.94
CA ALA A 246 3.13 -22.58 -11.56
C ALA A 246 4.53 -22.93 -11.01
N PRO A 247 4.85 -22.58 -9.75
CA PRO A 247 6.12 -22.98 -9.17
C PRO A 247 6.22 -24.53 -9.13
N PRO A 248 7.43 -25.07 -9.29
CA PRO A 248 7.61 -26.53 -9.23
C PRO A 248 7.17 -27.06 -7.86
N ALA A 249 6.60 -28.27 -7.86
CA ALA A 249 6.20 -28.92 -6.64
C ALA A 249 7.41 -29.06 -5.69
N ARG A 250 7.28 -28.59 -4.47
CA ARG A 250 8.33 -28.77 -3.46
C ARG A 250 8.44 -30.26 -3.12
N LYS A 251 9.66 -30.78 -3.11
CA LYS A 251 9.93 -32.12 -2.59
C LYS A 251 9.62 -32.14 -1.09
N ALA A 252 9.12 -33.27 -0.59
CA ALA A 252 8.95 -33.45 0.84
C ALA A 252 10.31 -33.28 1.54
N GLY A 253 10.31 -32.61 2.68
CA GLY A 253 11.52 -32.48 3.49
C GLY A 253 11.98 -33.82 4.05
N VAL A 254 13.24 -33.91 4.43
CA VAL A 254 13.79 -35.08 5.12
C VAL A 254 13.46 -34.96 6.61
N LYS A 255 12.82 -36.00 7.15
CA LYS A 255 12.64 -36.10 8.60
C LYS A 255 13.94 -36.54 9.23
N VAL A 256 14.38 -35.84 10.26
CA VAL A 256 15.59 -36.16 11.05
C VAL A 256 15.20 -36.79 12.38
N ALA A 257 16.08 -37.61 12.93
CA ALA A 257 15.81 -38.35 14.17
C ALA A 257 16.09 -37.53 15.45
N SER A 258 16.95 -36.49 15.34
CA SER A 258 17.31 -35.65 16.51
C SER A 258 17.62 -34.20 16.07
N VAL A 259 17.72 -33.32 17.10
CA VAL A 259 18.14 -31.91 16.89
C VAL A 259 19.60 -31.87 16.43
N GLU A 260 20.47 -32.71 16.97
CA GLU A 260 21.88 -32.78 16.58
C GLU A 260 22.05 -33.14 15.10
N GLU A 261 21.25 -34.08 14.60
CA GLU A 261 21.21 -34.43 13.18
C GLU A 261 20.73 -33.26 12.34
N LEU A 262 19.70 -32.52 12.78
CA LEU A 262 19.21 -31.32 12.08
C LEU A 262 20.31 -30.28 11.97
N VAL A 263 20.99 -29.96 13.07
CA VAL A 263 22.08 -28.97 13.10
C VAL A 263 23.22 -29.43 12.18
N ALA A 264 23.63 -30.70 12.26
CA ALA A 264 24.67 -31.23 11.40
C ALA A 264 24.32 -31.12 9.90
N LYS A 265 23.08 -31.40 9.53
CA LYS A 265 22.63 -31.24 8.13
C LYS A 265 22.57 -29.79 7.69
N LEU A 266 22.08 -28.90 8.55
CA LEU A 266 22.04 -27.44 8.24
C LEU A 266 23.46 -26.87 8.08
N HIS A 267 24.41 -27.33 8.90
CA HIS A 267 25.80 -26.87 8.84
C HIS A 267 26.58 -27.50 7.66
N ASN A 268 26.53 -28.85 7.54
CA ASN A 268 27.42 -29.55 6.62
C ASN A 268 26.85 -29.70 5.18
N GLU A 269 25.50 -29.88 5.05
CA GLU A 269 24.84 -30.13 3.78
C GLU A 269 24.24 -28.84 3.21
N ALA A 270 23.39 -28.17 3.98
CA ALA A 270 22.71 -26.95 3.51
C ALA A 270 23.57 -25.69 3.62
N LYS A 271 24.59 -25.66 4.50
CA LYS A 271 25.52 -24.54 4.72
C LYS A 271 24.80 -23.20 5.02
N VAL A 272 23.78 -23.26 5.87
CA VAL A 272 22.96 -22.09 6.23
C VAL A 272 23.19 -21.63 7.68
N ILE A 273 23.95 -22.40 8.44
CA ILE A 273 24.42 -22.06 9.81
C ILE A 273 25.89 -22.45 9.95
#